data_e5bb2596bdd7695eacbcea0c460cb5e0
#
_entry.id   e5bb2596bdd7695eacbcea0c460cb5e0
#
_cell.length_a   1.000
_cell.length_b   1.000
_cell.length_c   1.000
_cell.angle_alpha   90.00
_cell.angle_beta   90.00
_cell.angle_gamma   90.00
#
_symmetry.space_group_name_H-M   'P 1'
#
loop_
_entity.id
_entity.type
_entity.pdbx_description
1 polymer ?
#
loop_
_entity_poly.entity_id
_entity_poly.type
_entity_poly.pdbx_seq_one_letter_code
_entity_poly.pdbx_strand_id
1 'polypeptide(L)'
;MAAAAALAAVEPAWSAPGAVEPQWILASPDARAQAGERFEVLVLSLSGEAPPEELPAKLRAGPEEFAVKLKGEAVVQEGRRRYVGVLPAEATGPVELELAGRASSVLVLLASAPKPLPVAPGAPPPAPTVAAAPEPPISENDPMYFVVGARQGYSARFQLSFKYRLFDPYSGFGQQQPWLSGFYFGYTQNSLWDLSAQSKPFRDTSYRPSLFWRWQRTDDRTWIDELRLGVEHESNGGGTDRSRSINILFARPEWHWTRPDGSRFEFTPKLYGYLDKDENPDINHYRGNVDWRLRFDTGENWIATAVARMPNSGKGSFLLDASRRIRDLRFGPVGGYLHFQFFTGYGEDILDYNLRRKTQLRIGFAIVP
;
A
#
# COMPACT_ATOMS: atom_id res chain seq x y z
N MET A 1 56.13 23.21 -2.49
CA MET A 1 56.03 21.74 -2.40
C MET A 1 54.55 21.36 -2.47
N ALA A 2 54.12 20.94 -3.65
CA ALA A 2 52.72 20.53 -3.90
C ALA A 2 52.63 19.00 -3.79
N ALA A 3 51.75 18.51 -2.92
CA ALA A 3 51.41 17.10 -2.82
C ALA A 3 50.14 16.87 -3.62
N ALA A 4 50.27 16.22 -4.77
CA ALA A 4 49.14 15.71 -5.57
C ALA A 4 48.65 14.42 -4.96
N ALA A 5 47.40 14.40 -4.51
CA ALA A 5 46.69 13.16 -4.11
C ALA A 5 46.08 12.51 -5.35
N ALA A 6 46.55 11.32 -5.69
CA ALA A 6 45.97 10.48 -6.73
C ALA A 6 44.64 9.86 -6.22
N LEU A 7 43.53 10.21 -6.85
CA LEU A 7 42.27 9.45 -6.73
C LEU A 7 42.42 8.17 -7.56
N ALA A 8 42.50 7.03 -6.88
CA ALA A 8 42.32 5.72 -7.50
C ALA A 8 40.83 5.50 -7.79
N ALA A 9 40.49 5.36 -9.06
CA ALA A 9 39.15 4.93 -9.48
C ALA A 9 38.93 3.49 -9.04
N VAL A 10 37.95 3.27 -8.16
CA VAL A 10 37.45 1.94 -7.82
C VAL A 10 36.48 1.53 -8.92
N GLU A 11 36.89 0.63 -9.79
CA GLU A 11 35.97 -0.04 -10.70
C GLU A 11 35.02 -0.95 -9.91
N PRO A 12 33.71 -0.94 -10.19
CA PRO A 12 32.79 -1.87 -9.56
C PRO A 12 32.96 -3.26 -10.17
N ALA A 13 33.61 -4.17 -9.45
CA ALA A 13 33.69 -5.57 -9.77
C ALA A 13 32.33 -6.26 -9.49
N TRP A 14 31.44 -6.24 -10.48
CA TRP A 14 30.27 -7.13 -10.55
C TRP A 14 30.17 -7.69 -11.96
N SER A 15 31.06 -8.60 -12.30
CA SER A 15 30.91 -9.50 -13.41
C SER A 15 30.63 -10.89 -12.84
N ALA A 16 29.37 -11.31 -12.85
CA ALA A 16 29.03 -12.72 -12.65
C ALA A 16 29.64 -13.52 -13.82
N PRO A 17 30.41 -14.58 -13.59
CA PRO A 17 31.02 -15.36 -14.66
C PRO A 17 29.90 -16.13 -15.37
N GLY A 18 29.65 -15.84 -16.67
CA GLY A 18 28.85 -16.65 -17.56
C GLY A 18 27.59 -16.02 -18.18
N ALA A 19 27.33 -14.76 -18.00
CA ALA A 19 26.22 -14.10 -18.69
C ALA A 19 26.60 -13.91 -20.18
N VAL A 20 25.95 -14.65 -21.08
CA VAL A 20 26.02 -14.41 -22.53
C VAL A 20 25.39 -13.05 -22.78
N GLU A 21 26.15 -12.12 -23.38
CA GLU A 21 25.58 -10.80 -23.72
C GLU A 21 24.37 -10.98 -24.66
N PRO A 22 23.24 -10.30 -24.37
CA PRO A 22 22.04 -10.46 -25.16
C PRO A 22 22.28 -9.92 -26.57
N GLN A 23 22.02 -10.75 -27.58
CA GLN A 23 22.06 -10.33 -29.00
C GLN A 23 20.74 -9.71 -29.44
N TRP A 24 19.69 -9.91 -28.65
CA TRP A 24 18.33 -9.42 -28.94
C TRP A 24 17.80 -8.65 -27.73
N ILE A 25 17.30 -7.44 -27.98
CA ILE A 25 16.68 -6.62 -26.95
C ILE A 25 15.16 -6.66 -27.14
N LEU A 26 14.45 -6.91 -26.05
CA LEU A 26 12.99 -6.90 -25.97
C LEU A 26 12.55 -5.62 -25.24
N ALA A 27 11.56 -4.91 -25.82
CA ALA A 27 10.92 -3.77 -25.21
C ALA A 27 9.41 -3.84 -25.48
N SER A 28 8.60 -3.29 -24.59
CA SER A 28 7.15 -3.16 -24.80
C SER A 28 6.75 -1.69 -24.70
N PRO A 29 5.87 -1.20 -25.57
CA PRO A 29 5.30 0.14 -25.46
C PRO A 29 4.39 0.27 -24.22
N ASP A 30 3.81 -0.83 -23.77
CA ASP A 30 3.04 -0.91 -22.55
C ASP A 30 3.57 -2.08 -21.69
N ALA A 31 4.04 -1.77 -20.48
CA ALA A 31 4.51 -2.77 -19.53
C ALA A 31 3.34 -3.57 -18.88
N ARG A 32 2.09 -3.26 -19.22
CA ARG A 32 0.88 -3.94 -18.74
C ARG A 32 0.24 -4.73 -19.85
N ALA A 33 -0.15 -5.95 -19.55
CA ALA A 33 -0.89 -6.83 -20.45
C ALA A 33 -2.03 -7.51 -19.70
N GLN A 34 -3.11 -7.84 -20.39
CA GLN A 34 -4.24 -8.56 -19.79
C GLN A 34 -4.12 -10.04 -20.14
N ALA A 35 -4.28 -10.92 -19.15
CA ALA A 35 -4.27 -12.37 -19.37
C ALA A 35 -5.39 -12.76 -20.36
N GLY A 36 -5.07 -13.62 -21.32
CA GLY A 36 -5.95 -14.00 -22.44
C GLY A 36 -6.00 -12.99 -23.60
N GLU A 37 -5.39 -11.80 -23.49
CA GLU A 37 -5.38 -10.79 -24.54
C GLU A 37 -4.03 -10.70 -25.27
N ARG A 38 -4.01 -9.89 -26.33
CA ARG A 38 -2.81 -9.63 -27.13
C ARG A 38 -1.91 -8.62 -26.41
N PHE A 39 -0.60 -8.83 -26.49
CA PHE A 39 0.40 -7.87 -26.05
C PHE A 39 1.41 -7.61 -27.18
N GLU A 40 2.02 -6.43 -27.17
CA GLU A 40 2.99 -6.00 -28.16
C GLU A 40 4.41 -6.02 -27.61
N VAL A 41 5.35 -6.49 -28.45
CA VAL A 41 6.78 -6.49 -28.13
C VAL A 41 7.56 -5.96 -29.32
N LEU A 42 8.44 -5.00 -29.07
CA LEU A 42 9.44 -4.55 -30.02
C LEU A 42 10.72 -5.37 -29.81
N VAL A 43 11.18 -6.03 -30.85
CA VAL A 43 12.42 -6.81 -30.85
C VAL A 43 13.46 -6.09 -31.69
N LEU A 44 14.63 -5.83 -31.09
CA LEU A 44 15.78 -5.21 -31.74
C LEU A 44 16.94 -6.22 -31.78
N SER A 45 17.51 -6.43 -32.96
CA SER A 45 18.74 -7.20 -33.16
C SER A 45 19.96 -6.30 -32.99
N LEU A 46 20.85 -6.63 -32.11
CA LEU A 46 22.13 -5.92 -31.92
C LEU A 46 23.16 -6.30 -33.00
N SER A 47 22.99 -7.45 -33.66
CA SER A 47 23.84 -7.88 -34.76
C SER A 47 23.46 -7.28 -36.13
N GLY A 48 22.34 -6.53 -36.19
CA GLY A 48 21.79 -5.98 -37.45
C GLY A 48 21.03 -7.03 -38.31
N GLU A 49 20.90 -8.27 -37.83
CA GLU A 49 20.09 -9.29 -38.45
C GLU A 49 18.61 -8.88 -38.51
N ALA A 50 17.95 -9.06 -39.65
CA ALA A 50 16.52 -8.76 -39.76
C ALA A 50 15.71 -9.75 -38.90
N PRO A 51 14.90 -9.27 -37.93
CA PRO A 51 14.09 -10.16 -37.11
C PRO A 51 13.10 -10.99 -37.95
N PRO A 52 13.02 -12.33 -37.75
CA PRO A 52 12.14 -13.21 -38.57
C PRO A 52 10.66 -12.91 -38.35
N GLU A 53 9.77 -13.46 -39.19
CA GLU A 53 8.32 -13.24 -39.09
C GLU A 53 7.70 -13.89 -37.84
N GLU A 54 8.25 -14.98 -37.36
CA GLU A 54 7.80 -15.64 -36.15
C GLU A 54 8.99 -15.88 -35.21
N LEU A 55 8.79 -15.58 -33.92
CA LEU A 55 9.77 -15.83 -32.85
C LEU A 55 9.14 -16.69 -31.77
N PRO A 56 9.73 -17.85 -31.46
CA PRO A 56 9.34 -18.59 -30.26
C PRO A 56 9.86 -17.86 -29.03
N ALA A 57 8.99 -17.73 -28.02
CA ALA A 57 9.33 -17.11 -26.76
C ALA A 57 8.83 -17.95 -25.59
N LYS A 58 9.43 -17.74 -24.43
CA LYS A 58 9.05 -18.32 -23.14
C LYS A 58 8.54 -17.21 -22.24
N LEU A 59 7.40 -17.46 -21.62
CA LEU A 59 6.82 -16.61 -20.59
C LEU A 59 6.93 -17.36 -19.26
N ARG A 60 7.50 -16.72 -18.25
CA ARG A 60 7.55 -17.24 -16.88
C ARG A 60 6.69 -16.38 -15.97
N ALA A 61 5.67 -16.98 -15.34
CA ALA A 61 4.82 -16.36 -14.34
C ALA A 61 5.00 -17.11 -13.01
N GLY A 62 5.86 -16.61 -12.12
CA GLY A 62 6.24 -17.33 -10.92
C GLY A 62 6.87 -18.69 -11.23
N PRO A 63 6.31 -19.83 -10.74
CA PRO A 63 6.83 -21.17 -11.01
C PRO A 63 6.43 -21.75 -12.37
N GLU A 64 5.47 -21.13 -13.07
CA GLU A 64 4.92 -21.65 -14.33
C GLU A 64 5.65 -21.07 -15.54
N GLU A 65 5.92 -21.94 -16.53
CA GLU A 65 6.54 -21.57 -17.80
C GLU A 65 5.60 -21.89 -18.96
N PHE A 66 5.37 -20.92 -19.84
CA PHE A 66 4.48 -21.03 -20.99
C PHE A 66 5.28 -20.80 -22.28
N ALA A 67 5.08 -21.65 -23.28
CA ALA A 67 5.62 -21.41 -24.62
C ALA A 67 4.66 -20.54 -25.42
N VAL A 68 5.15 -19.41 -25.96
CA VAL A 68 4.36 -18.44 -26.73
C VAL A 68 5.04 -18.20 -28.06
N LYS A 69 4.23 -18.04 -29.13
CA LYS A 69 4.70 -17.58 -30.42
C LYS A 69 4.43 -16.10 -30.62
N LEU A 70 5.46 -15.35 -30.89
CA LEU A 70 5.39 -13.94 -31.25
C LEU A 70 5.31 -13.85 -32.78
N LYS A 71 4.24 -13.21 -33.30
CA LYS A 71 4.05 -12.96 -34.75
C LYS A 71 4.45 -11.54 -35.08
N GLY A 72 5.38 -11.39 -36.06
CA GLY A 72 5.88 -10.10 -36.50
C GLY A 72 4.91 -9.38 -37.42
N GLU A 73 4.78 -8.05 -37.23
CA GLU A 73 4.11 -7.19 -38.21
C GLU A 73 4.97 -6.95 -39.44
N ALA A 74 4.33 -6.60 -40.56
CA ALA A 74 4.95 -6.54 -41.88
C ALA A 74 6.08 -5.50 -42.05
N VAL A 75 6.21 -4.54 -41.17
CA VAL A 75 7.19 -3.44 -41.26
C VAL A 75 8.44 -3.74 -40.44
N VAL A 76 9.56 -3.92 -41.16
CA VAL A 76 10.91 -4.01 -40.56
C VAL A 76 11.62 -2.70 -40.81
N GLN A 77 12.05 -2.00 -39.73
CA GLN A 77 12.95 -0.86 -39.84
C GLN A 77 14.29 -1.21 -39.18
N GLU A 78 15.38 -1.15 -39.91
CA GLU A 78 16.75 -1.20 -39.41
C GLU A 78 16.98 -2.17 -38.20
N GLY A 79 16.83 -3.49 -38.41
CA GLY A 79 17.10 -4.50 -37.40
C GLY A 79 16.06 -4.59 -36.26
N ARG A 80 14.91 -3.87 -36.39
CA ARG A 80 13.83 -3.95 -35.39
C ARG A 80 12.50 -4.33 -36.08
N ARG A 81 11.70 -5.12 -35.34
CA ARG A 81 10.36 -5.53 -35.75
C ARG A 81 9.43 -5.54 -34.53
N ARG A 82 8.18 -5.12 -34.75
CA ARG A 82 7.11 -5.23 -33.78
C ARG A 82 6.49 -6.62 -33.89
N TYR A 83 6.20 -7.22 -32.75
CA TYR A 83 5.55 -8.50 -32.63
C TYR A 83 4.33 -8.43 -31.75
N VAL A 84 3.36 -9.30 -32.02
CA VAL A 84 2.17 -9.50 -31.21
C VAL A 84 2.19 -10.94 -30.68
N GLY A 85 2.03 -11.07 -29.39
CA GLY A 85 1.81 -12.34 -28.69
C GLY A 85 0.43 -12.37 -28.02
N VAL A 86 0.02 -13.55 -27.56
CA VAL A 86 -1.16 -13.71 -26.69
C VAL A 86 -0.67 -14.17 -25.34
N LEU A 87 -1.06 -13.45 -24.29
CA LEU A 87 -0.73 -13.80 -22.94
C LEU A 87 -1.62 -14.98 -22.49
N PRO A 88 -1.08 -16.08 -21.95
CA PRO A 88 -1.91 -17.17 -21.40
C PRO A 88 -2.91 -16.65 -20.38
N ALA A 89 -4.12 -17.23 -20.33
CA ALA A 89 -5.18 -16.79 -19.44
C ALA A 89 -4.83 -17.03 -17.94
N GLU A 90 -3.93 -17.95 -17.69
CA GLU A 90 -3.44 -18.33 -16.36
C GLU A 90 -2.28 -17.43 -15.90
N ALA A 91 -1.60 -16.72 -16.82
CA ALA A 91 -0.47 -15.88 -16.49
C ALA A 91 -0.93 -14.57 -15.84
N THR A 92 -0.68 -14.41 -14.54
CA THR A 92 -1.04 -13.22 -13.76
C THR A 92 0.15 -12.74 -12.91
N GLY A 93 0.20 -11.43 -12.62
CA GLY A 93 1.30 -10.83 -11.88
C GLY A 93 2.49 -10.46 -12.76
N PRO A 94 3.71 -10.38 -12.21
CA PRO A 94 4.92 -10.15 -13.01
C PRO A 94 5.20 -11.35 -13.89
N VAL A 95 5.32 -11.12 -15.20
CA VAL A 95 5.61 -12.15 -16.21
C VAL A 95 6.90 -11.78 -16.93
N GLU A 96 7.86 -12.68 -16.92
CA GLU A 96 9.13 -12.54 -17.64
C GLU A 96 9.03 -13.16 -19.02
N LEU A 97 9.39 -12.41 -20.06
CA LEU A 97 9.43 -12.85 -21.46
C LEU A 97 10.88 -12.93 -21.93
N GLU A 98 11.25 -14.07 -22.48
CA GLU A 98 12.54 -14.33 -23.13
C GLU A 98 12.33 -15.00 -24.49
N LEU A 99 13.25 -14.81 -25.44
CA LEU A 99 13.21 -15.55 -26.71
C LEU A 99 13.73 -16.97 -26.51
N ALA A 100 12.98 -17.95 -26.98
CA ALA A 100 13.40 -19.34 -26.89
C ALA A 100 14.55 -19.64 -27.87
N GLY A 101 15.65 -20.20 -27.36
CA GLY A 101 16.81 -20.59 -28.16
C GLY A 101 17.66 -19.43 -28.69
N ARG A 102 17.46 -18.20 -28.18
CA ARG A 102 18.25 -17.02 -28.56
C ARG A 102 18.65 -16.25 -27.30
N ALA A 103 19.87 -15.70 -27.30
CA ALA A 103 20.31 -14.82 -26.22
C ALA A 103 19.56 -13.48 -26.32
N SER A 104 18.57 -13.27 -25.46
CA SER A 104 17.77 -12.04 -25.41
C SER A 104 17.79 -11.39 -24.02
N SER A 105 17.48 -10.11 -23.98
CA SER A 105 17.12 -9.47 -22.71
C SER A 105 15.82 -10.06 -22.17
N VAL A 106 15.62 -9.96 -20.86
CA VAL A 106 14.36 -10.30 -20.20
C VAL A 106 13.44 -9.08 -20.26
N LEU A 107 12.22 -9.26 -20.76
CA LEU A 107 11.17 -8.23 -20.68
C LEU A 107 10.18 -8.61 -19.58
N VAL A 108 9.96 -7.73 -18.61
CA VAL A 108 8.97 -7.94 -17.56
C VAL A 108 7.68 -7.21 -17.93
N LEU A 109 6.59 -7.97 -18.00
CA LEU A 109 5.23 -7.47 -18.19
C LEU A 109 4.43 -7.66 -16.91
N LEU A 110 3.55 -6.73 -16.59
CA LEU A 110 2.60 -6.87 -15.49
C LEU A 110 1.26 -7.38 -16.04
N ALA A 111 1.00 -8.67 -15.86
CA ALA A 111 -0.22 -9.32 -16.31
C ALA A 111 -1.37 -9.08 -15.32
N SER A 112 -2.47 -8.51 -15.79
CA SER A 112 -3.74 -8.41 -15.04
C SER A 112 -4.65 -9.59 -15.38
N ALA A 113 -5.56 -9.95 -14.45
CA ALA A 113 -6.53 -11.02 -14.67
C ALA A 113 -7.37 -10.82 -15.95
N PRO A 114 -7.84 -11.89 -16.60
CA PRO A 114 -8.65 -11.81 -17.82
C PRO A 114 -9.95 -11.05 -17.55
N LYS A 115 -10.38 -10.25 -18.55
CA LYS A 115 -11.65 -9.53 -18.49
C LYS A 115 -12.81 -10.53 -18.46
N PRO A 116 -13.75 -10.44 -17.52
CA PRO A 116 -14.89 -11.33 -17.53
C PRO A 116 -15.70 -11.18 -18.83
N LEU A 117 -16.07 -12.30 -19.45
CA LEU A 117 -16.94 -12.33 -20.62
C LEU A 117 -18.28 -11.68 -20.27
N PRO A 118 -18.93 -10.96 -21.22
CA PRO A 118 -20.25 -10.41 -20.98
C PRO A 118 -21.24 -11.57 -20.68
N VAL A 119 -21.79 -11.57 -19.48
CA VAL A 119 -22.81 -12.53 -19.07
C VAL A 119 -24.11 -12.17 -19.76
N ALA A 120 -24.79 -13.18 -20.34
CA ALA A 120 -26.09 -13.01 -20.96
C ALA A 120 -27.10 -12.45 -19.92
N PRO A 121 -28.05 -11.56 -20.34
CA PRO A 121 -29.02 -10.97 -19.44
C PRO A 121 -29.87 -12.07 -18.79
N GLY A 122 -29.78 -12.22 -17.46
CA GLY A 122 -30.66 -13.12 -16.69
C GLY A 122 -29.96 -14.13 -15.77
N ALA A 123 -28.66 -14.33 -15.82
CA ALA A 123 -27.97 -15.17 -14.85
C ALA A 123 -27.39 -14.29 -13.72
N PRO A 124 -27.52 -14.69 -12.43
CA PRO A 124 -26.79 -13.98 -11.38
C PRO A 124 -25.30 -14.08 -11.66
N PRO A 125 -24.54 -12.97 -11.57
CA PRO A 125 -23.13 -12.99 -11.84
C PRO A 125 -22.45 -13.99 -10.89
N PRO A 126 -21.57 -14.89 -11.40
CA PRO A 126 -20.69 -15.63 -10.52
C PRO A 126 -19.91 -14.60 -9.71
N ALA A 127 -19.89 -14.78 -8.39
CA ALA A 127 -19.10 -13.94 -7.51
C ALA A 127 -17.64 -13.91 -8.06
N PRO A 128 -17.04 -12.74 -8.26
CA PRO A 128 -15.69 -12.67 -8.82
C PRO A 128 -14.72 -13.35 -7.85
N THR A 129 -14.30 -14.55 -8.22
CA THR A 129 -13.13 -15.18 -7.61
C THR A 129 -11.90 -14.49 -8.20
N VAL A 130 -11.73 -13.21 -7.88
CA VAL A 130 -10.46 -12.54 -8.08
C VAL A 130 -9.57 -13.11 -6.99
N ALA A 131 -8.69 -14.03 -7.34
CA ALA A 131 -7.52 -14.29 -6.52
C ALA A 131 -6.82 -12.93 -6.39
N ALA A 132 -7.05 -12.26 -5.27
CA ALA A 132 -6.44 -10.97 -5.00
C ALA A 132 -4.93 -11.14 -5.13
N ALA A 133 -4.29 -10.27 -5.89
CA ALA A 133 -2.83 -10.27 -5.97
C ALA A 133 -2.28 -10.32 -4.53
N PRO A 134 -1.28 -11.18 -4.26
CA PRO A 134 -0.78 -11.35 -2.90
C PRO A 134 -0.38 -9.99 -2.33
N GLU A 135 -0.87 -9.69 -1.13
CA GLU A 135 -0.51 -8.45 -0.43
C GLU A 135 1.01 -8.32 -0.35
N PRO A 136 1.61 -7.21 -0.79
CA PRO A 136 3.05 -7.04 -0.73
C PRO A 136 3.56 -7.12 0.72
N PRO A 137 4.83 -7.49 0.95
CA PRO A 137 5.41 -7.58 2.30
C PRO A 137 5.23 -6.29 3.10
N ILE A 138 5.35 -5.14 2.45
CA ILE A 138 5.06 -3.82 3.03
C ILE A 138 3.79 -3.29 2.39
N SER A 139 2.82 -2.91 3.22
CA SER A 139 1.54 -2.37 2.77
C SER A 139 1.03 -1.30 3.75
N GLU A 140 -0.06 -0.61 3.38
CA GLU A 140 -0.69 0.39 4.24
C GLU A 140 -1.27 -0.23 5.52
N ASN A 141 -1.20 0.52 6.64
CA ASN A 141 -1.77 0.11 7.92
C ASN A 141 -2.91 1.04 8.37
N ASP A 142 -2.64 2.34 8.46
CA ASP A 142 -3.59 3.43 8.74
C ASP A 142 -3.50 4.48 7.63
N PRO A 143 -4.42 5.47 7.54
CA PRO A 143 -4.38 6.53 6.54
C PRO A 143 -3.02 7.25 6.46
N MET A 144 -2.62 7.66 5.25
CA MET A 144 -1.42 8.47 5.02
C MET A 144 -1.79 9.78 4.34
N TYR A 145 -1.55 10.89 5.02
CA TYR A 145 -1.96 12.22 4.57
C TYR A 145 -1.02 13.32 5.05
N PHE A 146 -1.12 14.47 4.37
CA PHE A 146 -0.57 15.76 4.79
C PHE A 146 -1.67 16.83 4.63
N VAL A 147 -2.01 17.51 5.73
CA VAL A 147 -3.06 18.54 5.76
C VAL A 147 -2.60 19.77 6.49
N VAL A 148 -3.10 20.92 6.05
CA VAL A 148 -2.86 22.23 6.67
C VAL A 148 -4.16 22.89 7.08
N GLY A 149 -4.14 23.66 8.17
CA GLY A 149 -5.27 24.42 8.67
C GLY A 149 -4.85 25.77 9.24
N ALA A 150 -5.81 26.69 9.35
CA ALA A 150 -5.55 28.07 9.73
C ALA A 150 -6.32 28.53 10.98
N ARG A 151 -6.86 27.63 11.78
CA ARG A 151 -7.60 27.99 12.98
C ARG A 151 -6.70 28.07 14.21
N GLN A 152 -6.56 29.23 14.84
CA GLN A 152 -5.60 29.55 15.91
C GLN A 152 -4.13 29.55 15.49
N GLY A 153 -3.85 30.07 14.30
CA GLY A 153 -2.55 30.01 13.66
C GLY A 153 -2.49 28.90 12.60
N TYR A 154 -1.48 28.93 11.77
CA TYR A 154 -1.26 27.91 10.75
C TYR A 154 -0.66 26.66 11.41
N SER A 155 -1.28 25.53 11.18
CA SER A 155 -0.77 24.23 11.61
C SER A 155 -0.80 23.23 10.46
N ALA A 156 0.16 22.32 10.41
CA ALA A 156 0.09 21.16 9.54
C ALA A 156 0.03 19.89 10.38
N ARG A 157 -0.64 18.88 9.84
CA ARG A 157 -0.66 17.53 10.40
C ARG A 157 -0.35 16.55 9.29
N PHE A 158 0.50 15.58 9.57
CA PHE A 158 0.73 14.48 8.65
C PHE A 158 0.78 13.16 9.38
N GLN A 159 0.39 12.13 8.68
CA GLN A 159 0.44 10.76 9.14
C GLN A 159 1.12 9.89 8.09
N LEU A 160 2.08 9.10 8.53
CA LEU A 160 2.75 8.05 7.77
C LEU A 160 2.46 6.73 8.45
N SER A 161 2.02 5.73 7.70
CA SER A 161 1.66 4.44 8.29
C SER A 161 1.89 3.29 7.33
N PHE A 162 2.50 2.22 7.82
CA PHE A 162 2.68 0.99 7.07
C PHE A 162 2.66 -0.22 8.01
N LYS A 163 2.46 -1.39 7.43
CA LYS A 163 2.69 -2.68 8.09
C LYS A 163 3.62 -3.55 7.25
N TYR A 164 4.41 -4.35 7.93
CA TYR A 164 5.33 -5.31 7.34
C TYR A 164 4.96 -6.71 7.79
N ARG A 165 4.73 -7.62 6.83
CA ARG A 165 4.46 -9.03 7.12
C ARG A 165 5.76 -9.71 7.52
N LEU A 166 5.77 -10.33 8.72
CA LEU A 166 6.99 -10.91 9.29
C LEU A 166 7.35 -12.26 8.65
N PHE A 167 6.36 -13.02 8.21
CA PHE A 167 6.56 -14.34 7.63
C PHE A 167 5.96 -14.41 6.23
N ASP A 168 6.77 -14.79 5.26
CA ASP A 168 6.32 -14.98 3.88
C ASP A 168 5.46 -16.25 3.77
N PRO A 169 4.17 -16.14 3.36
CA PRO A 169 3.28 -17.27 3.22
C PRO A 169 3.71 -18.26 2.14
N TYR A 170 4.56 -17.85 1.21
CA TYR A 170 5.06 -18.69 0.11
C TYR A 170 6.39 -19.36 0.41
N SER A 171 7.05 -19.00 1.51
CA SER A 171 8.24 -19.72 1.96
C SER A 171 7.90 -21.15 2.42
N GLY A 172 8.86 -22.07 2.34
CA GLY A 172 8.65 -23.43 2.84
C GLY A 172 8.21 -23.48 4.30
N PHE A 173 8.71 -22.57 5.12
CA PHE A 173 8.31 -22.44 6.54
C PHE A 173 6.89 -21.85 6.67
N GLY A 174 6.54 -20.83 5.90
CA GLY A 174 5.20 -20.22 5.91
C GLY A 174 4.12 -21.20 5.44
N GLN A 175 4.44 -22.06 4.47
CA GLN A 175 3.51 -23.10 4.00
C GLN A 175 3.29 -24.20 5.05
N GLN A 176 4.32 -24.56 5.83
CA GLN A 176 4.19 -25.54 6.92
C GLN A 176 3.44 -24.97 8.12
N GLN A 177 3.49 -23.66 8.35
CA GLN A 177 2.87 -22.97 9.48
C GLN A 177 2.06 -21.76 8.98
N PRO A 178 0.91 -21.94 8.29
CA PRO A 178 0.18 -20.87 7.62
C PRO A 178 -0.28 -19.75 8.55
N TRP A 179 -0.53 -20.05 9.83
CA TRP A 179 -0.95 -19.05 10.84
C TRP A 179 0.12 -17.99 11.13
N LEU A 180 1.41 -18.29 10.88
CA LEU A 180 2.51 -17.33 11.04
C LEU A 180 2.43 -16.19 10.02
N SER A 181 1.87 -16.42 8.83
CA SER A 181 1.71 -15.39 7.80
C SER A 181 0.78 -14.25 8.23
N GLY A 182 0.03 -14.45 9.32
CA GLY A 182 -0.79 -13.44 9.95
C GLY A 182 -0.02 -12.46 10.85
N PHE A 183 1.27 -12.66 11.14
CA PHE A 183 2.04 -11.75 11.99
C PHE A 183 2.60 -10.57 11.20
N TYR A 184 2.35 -9.38 11.74
CA TYR A 184 2.77 -8.10 11.17
C TYR A 184 3.45 -7.23 12.23
N PHE A 185 4.46 -6.50 11.79
CA PHE A 185 4.94 -5.31 12.46
C PHE A 185 4.24 -4.11 11.81
N GLY A 186 3.56 -3.30 12.60
CA GLY A 186 2.95 -2.05 12.17
C GLY A 186 3.71 -0.85 12.71
N TYR A 187 3.73 0.23 11.95
CA TYR A 187 4.27 1.51 12.38
C TYR A 187 3.37 2.63 11.91
N THR A 188 2.99 3.53 12.81
CA THR A 188 2.27 4.75 12.49
C THR A 188 2.95 5.93 13.18
N GLN A 189 3.27 6.96 12.41
CA GLN A 189 3.75 8.24 12.92
C GLN A 189 2.72 9.31 12.61
N ASN A 190 2.37 10.10 13.62
CA ASN A 190 1.49 11.25 13.48
C ASN A 190 2.20 12.48 14.03
N SER A 191 2.37 13.51 13.21
CA SER A 191 3.07 14.74 13.59
C SER A 191 2.17 15.95 13.45
N LEU A 192 2.14 16.77 14.48
CA LEU A 192 1.46 18.06 14.51
C LEU A 192 2.52 19.16 14.48
N TRP A 193 2.47 19.98 13.44
CA TRP A 193 3.46 21.04 13.16
C TRP A 193 2.84 22.40 13.38
N ASP A 194 3.45 23.23 14.25
CA ASP A 194 3.05 24.60 14.48
C ASP A 194 3.79 25.55 13.51
N LEU A 195 3.11 25.89 12.42
CA LEU A 195 3.66 26.76 11.39
C LEU A 195 3.63 28.25 11.75
N SER A 196 2.91 28.63 12.84
CA SER A 196 2.77 30.00 13.30
C SER A 196 3.78 30.39 14.37
N ALA A 197 4.34 29.43 15.08
CA ALA A 197 5.35 29.70 16.10
C ALA A 197 6.69 30.10 15.50
N GLN A 198 7.50 30.83 16.28
CA GLN A 198 8.87 31.13 15.91
C GLN A 198 9.66 29.82 15.72
N SER A 199 10.50 29.74 14.68
CA SER A 199 11.22 28.54 14.27
C SER A 199 10.35 27.36 13.82
N LYS A 200 9.01 27.55 13.75
CA LYS A 200 8.04 26.55 13.24
C LYS A 200 8.31 25.13 13.78
N PRO A 201 8.27 24.90 15.09
CA PRO A 201 8.59 23.60 15.67
C PRO A 201 7.49 22.57 15.42
N PHE A 202 7.85 21.28 15.46
CA PHE A 202 6.85 20.25 15.71
C PHE A 202 6.33 20.42 17.14
N ARG A 203 5.00 20.56 17.28
CA ARG A 203 4.36 20.64 18.58
C ARG A 203 4.44 19.30 19.31
N ASP A 204 4.10 18.24 18.59
CA ASP A 204 4.16 16.87 19.03
C ASP A 204 4.33 15.93 17.85
N THR A 205 4.99 14.80 18.09
CA THR A 205 5.09 13.69 17.14
C THR A 205 4.86 12.40 17.92
N SER A 206 3.83 11.68 17.57
CA SER A 206 3.49 10.38 18.16
C SER A 206 4.04 9.26 17.28
N TYR A 207 4.82 8.35 17.86
CA TYR A 207 5.38 7.16 17.25
C TYR A 207 4.65 5.94 17.80
N ARG A 208 4.06 5.12 16.92
CA ARG A 208 3.20 3.99 17.28
C ARG A 208 3.66 2.70 16.61
N PRO A 209 4.75 2.07 17.05
CA PRO A 209 5.08 0.71 16.67
C PRO A 209 4.08 -0.27 17.27
N SER A 210 3.71 -1.29 16.52
CA SER A 210 2.81 -2.34 16.95
C SER A 210 3.26 -3.71 16.44
N LEU A 211 2.93 -4.75 17.18
CA LEU A 211 3.08 -6.13 16.75
C LEU A 211 1.71 -6.79 16.87
N PHE A 212 1.19 -7.31 15.77
CA PHE A 212 -0.15 -7.89 15.76
C PHE A 212 -0.25 -9.10 14.85
N TRP A 213 -1.22 -9.95 15.20
CA TRP A 213 -1.67 -11.03 14.36
C TRP A 213 -2.97 -10.63 13.69
N ARG A 214 -3.06 -10.87 12.38
CA ARG A 214 -4.19 -10.56 11.52
C ARG A 214 -4.79 -11.85 10.99
N TRP A 215 -6.06 -12.03 11.22
CA TRP A 215 -6.87 -13.05 10.61
C TRP A 215 -7.85 -12.40 9.63
N GLN A 216 -8.04 -13.02 8.48
CA GLN A 216 -9.01 -12.61 7.48
C GLN A 216 -9.94 -13.76 7.19
N ARG A 217 -11.23 -13.45 6.98
CA ARG A 217 -12.23 -14.42 6.61
C ARG A 217 -11.94 -15.00 5.23
N THR A 218 -11.94 -16.33 5.15
CA THR A 218 -11.77 -17.09 3.91
C THR A 218 -13.05 -17.80 3.47
N ASP A 219 -14.07 -17.85 4.37
CA ASP A 219 -15.35 -18.51 4.13
C ASP A 219 -16.50 -17.74 4.81
N ASP A 220 -17.74 -18.15 4.56
CA ASP A 220 -18.95 -17.49 5.10
C ASP A 220 -19.37 -18.00 6.50
N ARG A 221 -18.52 -18.78 7.18
CA ARG A 221 -18.84 -19.35 8.50
C ARG A 221 -18.71 -18.37 9.65
N THR A 222 -18.01 -17.27 9.43
CA THR A 222 -17.80 -16.25 10.47
C THR A 222 -18.47 -14.94 10.08
N TRP A 223 -18.95 -14.21 11.07
CA TRP A 223 -19.62 -12.92 10.91
C TRP A 223 -18.64 -11.72 10.95
N ILE A 224 -17.37 -11.96 11.24
CA ILE A 224 -16.30 -10.98 11.23
C ILE A 224 -15.51 -11.15 9.93
N ASP A 225 -15.19 -10.06 9.24
CA ASP A 225 -14.42 -10.07 7.99
C ASP A 225 -12.90 -10.09 8.22
N GLU A 226 -12.46 -9.37 9.25
CA GLU A 226 -11.05 -9.34 9.67
C GLU A 226 -10.96 -9.16 11.18
N LEU A 227 -9.94 -9.74 11.79
CA LEU A 227 -9.60 -9.54 13.20
C LEU A 227 -8.10 -9.30 13.32
N ARG A 228 -7.72 -8.20 14.00
CA ARG A 228 -6.34 -7.96 14.43
C ARG A 228 -6.26 -8.01 15.94
N LEU A 229 -5.30 -8.78 16.46
CA LEU A 229 -4.99 -8.88 17.89
C LEU A 229 -3.52 -8.53 18.09
N GLY A 230 -3.20 -7.65 19.02
CA GLY A 230 -1.81 -7.25 19.17
C GLY A 230 -1.53 -6.29 20.30
N VAL A 231 -0.28 -5.89 20.37
CA VAL A 231 0.23 -4.88 21.30
C VAL A 231 0.69 -3.65 20.50
N GLU A 232 0.51 -2.48 21.08
CA GLU A 232 0.96 -1.22 20.50
C GLU A 232 1.58 -0.36 21.59
N HIS A 233 2.73 0.20 21.28
CA HIS A 233 3.36 1.26 22.04
C HIS A 233 3.04 2.59 21.35
N GLU A 234 2.68 3.63 22.10
CA GLU A 234 2.60 5.00 21.59
C GLU A 234 3.43 5.90 22.49
N SER A 235 4.38 6.63 21.91
CA SER A 235 5.18 7.61 22.64
C SER A 235 5.51 8.81 21.74
N ASN A 236 5.75 9.98 22.37
CA ASN A 236 6.13 11.16 21.64
C ASN A 236 7.65 11.41 21.58
N GLY A 237 8.46 10.57 22.22
CA GLY A 237 9.90 10.77 22.26
C GLY A 237 10.34 12.07 22.98
N GLY A 238 9.43 12.71 23.70
CA GLY A 238 9.72 13.91 24.49
C GLY A 238 10.60 13.59 25.69
N GLY A 239 11.43 14.56 26.11
CA GLY A 239 12.19 14.45 27.36
C GLY A 239 11.43 15.07 28.53
N THR A 240 11.73 14.59 29.74
CA THR A 240 11.27 15.13 31.03
C THR A 240 9.74 15.37 31.11
N ASP A 241 9.30 16.58 31.40
CA ASP A 241 7.89 16.95 31.63
C ASP A 241 6.99 16.81 30.38
N ARG A 242 7.58 16.69 29.19
CA ARG A 242 6.86 16.52 27.93
C ARG A 242 6.80 15.07 27.45
N SER A 243 7.43 14.15 28.20
CA SER A 243 7.35 12.72 27.89
C SER A 243 5.93 12.22 28.05
N ARG A 244 5.44 11.50 27.05
CA ARG A 244 4.15 10.80 27.06
C ARG A 244 4.32 9.45 26.41
N SER A 245 3.89 8.40 27.10
CA SER A 245 3.86 7.05 26.53
C SER A 245 2.70 6.23 27.07
N ILE A 246 2.22 5.30 26.28
CA ILE A 246 1.26 4.26 26.67
C ILE A 246 1.62 2.94 25.98
N ASN A 247 1.35 1.85 26.67
CA ASN A 247 1.37 0.51 26.10
C ASN A 247 -0.04 -0.07 26.19
N ILE A 248 -0.56 -0.59 25.09
CA ILE A 248 -1.89 -1.18 25.02
C ILE A 248 -1.85 -2.60 24.45
N LEU A 249 -2.75 -3.44 24.96
CA LEU A 249 -3.20 -4.65 24.27
C LEU A 249 -4.49 -4.31 23.54
N PHE A 250 -4.61 -4.70 22.27
CA PHE A 250 -5.79 -4.36 21.49
C PHE A 250 -6.39 -5.54 20.73
N ALA A 251 -7.70 -5.43 20.47
CA ALA A 251 -8.44 -6.20 19.50
C ALA A 251 -9.15 -5.25 18.54
N ARG A 252 -9.03 -5.52 17.24
CA ARG A 252 -9.64 -4.70 16.18
C ARG A 252 -10.38 -5.61 15.21
N PRO A 253 -11.64 -5.97 15.50
CA PRO A 253 -12.52 -6.63 14.54
C PRO A 253 -12.94 -5.66 13.45
N GLU A 254 -13.24 -6.20 12.27
CA GLU A 254 -13.71 -5.44 11.12
C GLU A 254 -14.92 -6.13 10.50
N TRP A 255 -15.90 -5.32 10.11
CA TRP A 255 -17.07 -5.71 9.33
C TRP A 255 -17.19 -4.78 8.14
N HIS A 256 -17.53 -5.34 6.98
CA HIS A 256 -17.82 -4.55 5.82
C HIS A 256 -19.07 -5.03 5.08
N TRP A 257 -19.80 -4.09 4.51
CA TRP A 257 -21.01 -4.30 3.75
C TRP A 257 -20.87 -3.57 2.42
N THR A 258 -20.91 -4.32 1.31
CA THR A 258 -20.91 -3.78 -0.03
C THR A 258 -22.34 -3.73 -0.56
N ARG A 259 -22.76 -2.59 -1.09
CA ARG A 259 -24.06 -2.40 -1.72
C ARG A 259 -24.02 -2.74 -3.21
N PRO A 260 -25.20 -2.98 -3.85
CA PRO A 260 -25.27 -3.24 -5.30
C PRO A 260 -24.73 -2.10 -6.18
N ASP A 261 -24.73 -0.85 -5.69
CA ASP A 261 -24.17 0.32 -6.36
C ASP A 261 -22.63 0.42 -6.28
N GLY A 262 -21.99 -0.55 -5.65
CA GLY A 262 -20.54 -0.59 -5.43
C GLY A 262 -20.06 0.20 -4.22
N SER A 263 -20.94 0.90 -3.51
CA SER A 263 -20.56 1.59 -2.27
C SER A 263 -20.34 0.60 -1.13
N ARG A 264 -19.39 0.94 -0.23
CA ARG A 264 -18.97 0.08 0.87
C ARG A 264 -19.00 0.82 2.20
N PHE A 265 -19.59 0.15 3.21
CA PHE A 265 -19.47 0.53 4.61
C PHE A 265 -18.48 -0.40 5.30
N GLU A 266 -17.69 0.16 6.19
CA GLU A 266 -16.75 -0.57 7.03
C GLU A 266 -16.89 -0.07 8.47
N PHE A 267 -17.01 -0.99 9.41
CA PHE A 267 -17.03 -0.72 10.85
C PHE A 267 -15.86 -1.43 11.50
N THR A 268 -14.94 -0.68 12.09
CA THR A 268 -13.66 -1.19 12.61
C THR A 268 -13.38 -0.61 13.99
N PRO A 269 -14.09 -1.03 15.04
CA PRO A 269 -13.78 -0.58 16.40
C PRO A 269 -12.43 -1.17 16.85
N LYS A 270 -11.58 -0.34 17.44
CA LYS A 270 -10.37 -0.79 18.11
C LYS A 270 -10.63 -0.76 19.61
N LEU A 271 -10.77 -1.94 20.21
CA LEU A 271 -10.90 -2.11 21.65
C LEU A 271 -9.52 -2.28 22.26
N TYR A 272 -9.23 -1.63 23.37
CA TYR A 272 -7.92 -1.74 24.00
C TYR A 272 -7.94 -1.59 25.52
N GLY A 273 -7.02 -2.31 26.17
CA GLY A 273 -6.67 -2.17 27.57
C GLY A 273 -5.27 -1.58 27.72
N TYR A 274 -5.08 -0.71 28.69
CA TYR A 274 -3.76 -0.16 29.00
C TYR A 274 -2.96 -1.17 29.80
N LEU A 275 -1.79 -1.55 29.29
CA LEU A 275 -0.80 -2.35 29.98
C LEU A 275 0.09 -1.46 30.86
N ASP A 276 0.40 -0.26 30.32
CA ASP A 276 1.16 0.77 31.00
C ASP A 276 0.69 2.15 30.55
N LYS A 277 0.54 3.07 31.49
CA LYS A 277 0.16 4.46 31.28
C LYS A 277 0.69 5.39 32.37
N ASP A 278 1.78 5.03 33.03
CA ASP A 278 2.30 5.72 34.20
C ASP A 278 2.62 7.19 33.93
N GLU A 279 3.09 7.52 32.71
CA GLU A 279 3.30 8.91 32.28
C GLU A 279 2.00 9.66 32.01
N ASN A 280 0.85 8.97 31.92
CA ASN A 280 -0.46 9.54 31.59
C ASN A 280 -1.57 8.85 32.38
N PRO A 281 -1.56 8.91 33.73
CA PRO A 281 -2.36 8.03 34.58
C PRO A 281 -3.87 8.13 34.38
N ASP A 282 -4.35 9.28 33.90
CA ASP A 282 -5.77 9.57 33.65
C ASP A 282 -6.16 9.57 32.16
N ILE A 283 -5.30 9.10 31.24
CA ILE A 283 -5.55 9.14 29.80
C ILE A 283 -6.85 8.41 29.39
N ASN A 284 -7.23 7.38 30.12
CA ASN A 284 -8.47 6.66 29.90
C ASN A 284 -9.74 7.51 30.13
N HIS A 285 -9.65 8.62 30.87
CA HIS A 285 -10.75 9.56 31.05
C HIS A 285 -10.97 10.43 29.79
N TYR A 286 -10.01 10.49 28.88
CA TYR A 286 -10.05 11.31 27.64
C TYR A 286 -10.13 10.47 26.38
N ARG A 287 -9.44 9.35 26.32
CA ARG A 287 -9.44 8.45 25.17
C ARG A 287 -10.42 7.29 25.32
N GLY A 288 -10.75 6.88 26.56
CA GLY A 288 -11.53 5.67 26.82
C GLY A 288 -10.73 4.41 26.52
N ASN A 289 -11.45 3.38 26.09
CA ASN A 289 -10.93 2.06 25.76
C ASN A 289 -11.36 1.56 24.38
N VAL A 290 -12.03 2.44 23.59
CA VAL A 290 -12.50 2.10 22.26
C VAL A 290 -12.35 3.30 21.33
N ASP A 291 -11.71 3.08 20.19
CA ASP A 291 -11.77 3.97 19.04
C ASP A 291 -12.85 3.44 18.09
N TRP A 292 -14.01 4.10 18.02
CA TRP A 292 -15.11 3.74 17.15
C TRP A 292 -14.85 4.29 15.76
N ARG A 293 -14.56 3.41 14.78
CA ARG A 293 -14.26 3.79 13.40
C ARG A 293 -15.36 3.32 12.47
N LEU A 294 -15.86 4.25 11.67
CA LEU A 294 -16.77 4.02 10.55
C LEU A 294 -16.15 4.58 9.29
N ARG A 295 -16.14 3.81 8.21
CA ARG A 295 -15.68 4.23 6.89
C ARG A 295 -16.80 4.00 5.88
N PHE A 296 -16.98 4.96 5.00
CA PHE A 296 -17.87 4.88 3.85
C PHE A 296 -17.09 5.20 2.59
N ASP A 297 -17.12 4.30 1.62
CA ASP A 297 -16.54 4.46 0.30
C ASP A 297 -17.66 4.41 -0.73
N THR A 298 -17.75 5.43 -1.59
CA THR A 298 -18.77 5.46 -2.66
C THR A 298 -18.48 4.52 -3.81
N GLY A 299 -17.31 3.86 -3.82
CA GLY A 299 -16.84 3.02 -4.93
C GLY A 299 -16.30 3.82 -6.12
N GLU A 300 -16.58 5.13 -6.20
CA GLU A 300 -16.16 5.97 -7.34
C GLU A 300 -15.06 6.97 -6.95
N ASN A 301 -15.40 7.97 -6.15
CA ASN A 301 -14.51 9.11 -5.94
C ASN A 301 -14.37 9.57 -4.49
N TRP A 302 -15.32 9.24 -3.60
CA TRP A 302 -15.34 9.74 -2.24
C TRP A 302 -15.16 8.65 -1.22
N ILE A 303 -14.32 8.94 -0.23
CA ILE A 303 -14.13 8.12 0.96
C ILE A 303 -14.29 9.04 2.16
N ALA A 304 -15.12 8.66 3.11
CA ALA A 304 -15.28 9.34 4.39
C ALA A 304 -14.99 8.38 5.53
N THR A 305 -14.19 8.81 6.51
CA THR A 305 -13.86 8.03 7.71
C THR A 305 -14.15 8.86 8.95
N ALA A 306 -14.98 8.36 9.84
CA ALA A 306 -15.25 8.96 11.15
C ALA A 306 -14.63 8.12 12.25
N VAL A 307 -13.94 8.76 13.19
CA VAL A 307 -13.41 8.12 14.41
C VAL A 307 -13.93 8.89 15.61
N ALA A 308 -14.59 8.16 16.52
CA ALA A 308 -15.08 8.73 17.77
C ALA A 308 -14.46 8.02 18.98
N ARG A 309 -14.07 8.80 19.98
CA ARG A 309 -13.67 8.36 21.31
C ARG A 309 -14.70 8.84 22.31
N MET A 310 -15.35 7.94 23.00
CA MET A 310 -16.47 8.24 23.91
C MET A 310 -16.20 7.62 25.30
N PRO A 311 -15.31 8.18 26.10
CA PRO A 311 -15.06 7.70 27.46
C PRO A 311 -16.24 8.03 28.38
N ASN A 312 -16.41 7.28 29.46
CA ASN A 312 -17.48 7.49 30.45
C ASN A 312 -17.44 8.86 31.14
N SER A 313 -16.28 9.55 31.10
CA SER A 313 -16.12 10.90 31.64
C SER A 313 -16.84 12.00 30.84
N GLY A 314 -17.32 11.69 29.63
CA GLY A 314 -17.85 12.66 28.67
C GLY A 314 -16.77 13.51 27.95
N LYS A 315 -15.49 13.27 28.23
CA LYS A 315 -14.36 13.99 27.63
C LYS A 315 -13.84 13.19 26.43
N GLY A 316 -14.47 13.28 25.32
CA GLY A 316 -14.10 12.51 24.14
C GLY A 316 -13.60 13.36 22.98
N SER A 317 -13.46 12.74 21.82
CA SER A 317 -13.08 13.38 20.57
C SER A 317 -13.82 12.81 19.38
N PHE A 318 -13.88 13.60 18.33
CA PHE A 318 -14.42 13.22 17.05
C PHE A 318 -13.49 13.71 15.93
N LEU A 319 -13.09 12.81 15.07
CA LEU A 319 -12.33 13.06 13.85
C LEU A 319 -13.19 12.62 12.66
N LEU A 320 -13.28 13.47 11.64
CA LEU A 320 -13.87 13.14 10.36
C LEU A 320 -12.88 13.48 9.26
N ASP A 321 -12.53 12.50 8.48
CA ASP A 321 -11.74 12.61 7.28
C ASP A 321 -12.64 12.39 6.06
N ALA A 322 -12.51 13.24 5.03
CA ALA A 322 -13.21 13.10 3.77
C ALA A 322 -12.19 13.26 2.63
N SER A 323 -12.14 12.29 1.76
CA SER A 323 -11.15 12.24 0.68
C SER A 323 -11.85 12.11 -0.67
N ARG A 324 -11.45 12.95 -1.62
CA ARG A 324 -11.91 12.89 -3.00
C ARG A 324 -10.77 12.47 -3.91
N ARG A 325 -10.95 11.41 -4.67
CA ARG A 325 -9.96 10.92 -5.63
C ARG A 325 -9.72 11.96 -6.73
N ILE A 326 -8.44 12.27 -6.98
CA ILE A 326 -8.01 13.11 -8.09
C ILE A 326 -7.33 12.20 -9.10
N ARG A 327 -7.99 11.99 -10.27
CA ARG A 327 -7.54 11.01 -11.27
C ARG A 327 -6.17 11.34 -11.87
N ASP A 328 -5.86 12.63 -12.01
CA ASP A 328 -4.62 13.12 -12.63
C ASP A 328 -3.49 13.34 -11.61
N LEU A 329 -3.78 13.26 -10.31
CA LEU A 329 -2.77 13.38 -9.26
C LEU A 329 -2.20 12.00 -8.94
N ARG A 330 -0.93 11.80 -9.29
CA ARG A 330 -0.21 10.55 -9.03
C ARG A 330 1.12 10.84 -8.33
N PHE A 331 1.42 10.07 -7.32
CA PHE A 331 2.73 10.00 -6.67
C PHE A 331 3.38 8.66 -7.08
N GLY A 332 4.06 8.63 -8.23
CA GLY A 332 4.51 7.39 -8.83
C GLY A 332 3.31 6.49 -9.22
N PRO A 333 3.27 5.22 -8.79
CA PRO A 333 2.15 4.30 -9.06
C PRO A 333 0.91 4.57 -8.19
N VAL A 334 1.02 5.43 -7.16
CA VAL A 334 -0.04 5.66 -6.17
C VAL A 334 -0.91 6.84 -6.59
N GLY A 335 -2.24 6.65 -6.61
CA GLY A 335 -3.21 7.72 -6.83
C GLY A 335 -3.29 8.67 -5.65
N GLY A 336 -3.57 9.94 -5.92
CA GLY A 336 -3.73 10.97 -4.90
C GLY A 336 -5.19 11.33 -4.62
N TYR A 337 -5.43 11.84 -3.42
CA TYR A 337 -6.73 12.31 -2.96
C TYR A 337 -6.62 13.72 -2.43
N LEU A 338 -7.57 14.59 -2.76
CA LEU A 338 -7.81 15.80 -2.00
C LEU A 338 -8.44 15.38 -0.67
N HIS A 339 -7.84 15.83 0.44
CA HIS A 339 -8.19 15.36 1.78
C HIS A 339 -8.63 16.52 2.65
N PHE A 340 -9.76 16.33 3.30
CA PHE A 340 -10.36 17.26 4.27
C PHE A 340 -10.38 16.58 5.63
N GLN A 341 -10.01 17.31 6.67
CA GLN A 341 -10.01 16.80 8.03
C GLN A 341 -10.73 17.76 8.96
N PHE A 342 -11.65 17.23 9.75
CA PHE A 342 -12.32 17.91 10.85
C PHE A 342 -11.98 17.19 12.14
N PHE A 343 -11.53 17.93 13.16
CA PHE A 343 -11.29 17.42 14.50
C PHE A 343 -11.93 18.30 15.55
N THR A 344 -12.51 17.69 16.58
CA THR A 344 -13.01 18.37 17.77
C THR A 344 -12.90 17.48 19.01
N GLY A 345 -12.67 18.08 20.18
CA GLY A 345 -12.61 17.35 21.45
C GLY A 345 -11.22 17.35 22.09
N TYR A 346 -10.95 16.30 22.86
CA TYR A 346 -9.73 16.13 23.63
C TYR A 346 -8.71 15.24 22.91
N GLY A 347 -7.41 15.40 23.26
CA GLY A 347 -6.38 14.48 22.83
C GLY A 347 -6.19 14.38 21.32
N GLU A 348 -6.02 15.52 20.67
CA GLU A 348 -5.63 15.57 19.27
C GLU A 348 -4.25 14.92 19.03
N ASP A 349 -3.35 15.09 19.99
CA ASP A 349 -2.02 14.48 20.09
C ASP A 349 -1.86 13.84 21.48
N ILE A 350 -0.78 13.06 21.68
CA ILE A 350 -0.55 12.39 22.95
C ILE A 350 -0.03 13.35 24.01
N LEU A 351 0.73 14.38 23.63
CA LEU A 351 1.25 15.39 24.56
C LEU A 351 0.11 16.10 25.27
N ASP A 352 -0.90 16.49 24.50
CA ASP A 352 -2.07 17.25 24.99
C ASP A 352 -3.31 16.35 25.14
N TYR A 353 -3.15 15.09 25.52
CA TYR A 353 -4.26 14.14 25.60
C TYR A 353 -5.43 14.62 26.49
N ASN A 354 -5.15 15.44 27.49
CA ASN A 354 -6.10 15.98 28.46
C ASN A 354 -6.57 17.41 28.12
N LEU A 355 -6.11 18.00 27.03
CA LEU A 355 -6.53 19.34 26.59
C LEU A 355 -7.61 19.26 25.51
N ARG A 356 -8.66 20.07 25.72
CA ARG A 356 -9.68 20.26 24.68
C ARG A 356 -9.21 21.31 23.69
N ARG A 357 -9.00 20.86 22.44
CA ARG A 357 -8.68 21.76 21.34
C ARG A 357 -9.96 22.41 20.78
N LYS A 358 -9.84 23.66 20.28
CA LYS A 358 -10.87 24.22 19.42
C LYS A 358 -10.96 23.38 18.16
N THR A 359 -12.18 23.31 17.60
CA THR A 359 -12.42 22.56 16.35
C THR A 359 -11.41 22.95 15.28
N GLN A 360 -10.76 21.97 14.71
CA GLN A 360 -9.79 22.12 13.62
C GLN A 360 -10.44 21.75 12.29
N LEU A 361 -10.15 22.54 11.27
CA LEU A 361 -10.49 22.26 9.88
C LEU A 361 -9.18 22.32 9.09
N ARG A 362 -8.88 21.25 8.37
CA ARG A 362 -7.66 21.13 7.58
C ARG A 362 -7.98 20.62 6.18
N ILE A 363 -7.17 21.02 5.24
CA ILE A 363 -7.22 20.56 3.84
C ILE A 363 -5.82 20.19 3.38
N GLY A 364 -5.71 19.24 2.51
CA GLY A 364 -4.44 18.81 1.93
C GLY A 364 -4.62 17.63 0.99
N PHE A 365 -3.72 16.68 1.08
CA PHE A 365 -3.77 15.49 0.24
C PHE A 365 -3.52 14.22 1.05
N ALA A 366 -4.04 13.11 0.54
CA ALA A 366 -3.77 11.77 1.03
C ALA A 366 -3.30 10.87 -0.12
N ILE A 367 -2.47 9.90 0.20
CA ILE A 367 -2.08 8.79 -0.69
C ILE A 367 -2.80 7.50 -0.30
N VAL A 368 -3.17 7.39 0.97
CA VAL A 368 -4.05 6.36 1.52
C VAL A 368 -5.07 7.08 2.39
N PRO A 369 -6.32 7.22 1.98
CA PRO A 369 -7.36 7.93 2.72
C PRO A 369 -8.05 7.09 3.79
#